data_17a5cc366ae300ab383b8d5e0c4f4ba9
#
_entry.id   17a5cc366ae300ab383b8d5e0c4f4ba9
#
_cell.length_a   1.000
_cell.length_b   1.000
_cell.length_c   1.000
_cell.angle_alpha   90.00
_cell.angle_beta   90.00
_cell.angle_gamma   90.00
#
_symmetry.space_group_name_H-M   'P 1'
#
loop_
_entity.id
_entity.type
_entity.pdbx_description
1 polymer ?
#
loop_
_entity_poly.entity_id
_entity_poly.type
_entity_poly.pdbx_seq_one_letter_code
_entity_poly.pdbx_strand_id
1 'polypeptide(L)'
;MIKNEPYRDLYFLEDALQVRKAVQLPLIYVGGCVSRSGIEHVLSSGFCAVQMARALVNEPDFVNRMAQGEERCGCDHVNYCIARMYSIDMKCHKHCTDLPPRILREIEEIKRRQEASLA
;
A
#
# COMPACT_ATOMS: atom_id res chain seq x y z
N MET A 1 1.91 -6.95 16.91
CA MET A 1 0.95 -5.88 16.57
C MET A 1 1.49 -5.11 15.36
N ILE A 2 0.79 -5.16 14.24
CA ILE A 2 1.20 -4.46 13.03
C ILE A 2 0.93 -2.97 13.26
N LYS A 3 1.97 -2.14 13.30
CA LYS A 3 1.81 -0.69 13.33
C LYS A 3 1.27 -0.23 11.99
N ASN A 4 0.17 0.50 11.99
CA ASN A 4 -0.23 1.29 10.85
C ASN A 4 0.67 2.54 10.80
N GLU A 5 1.53 2.61 9.81
CA GLU A 5 2.20 3.86 9.50
C GLU A 5 1.15 4.88 9.03
N PRO A 6 1.31 6.17 9.34
CA PRO A 6 0.44 7.20 8.79
C PRO A 6 0.37 7.08 7.28
N TYR A 7 -0.83 7.18 6.72
CA TYR A 7 -1.01 7.08 5.27
C TYR A 7 -0.24 8.20 4.56
N ARG A 8 0.72 7.79 3.76
CA ARG A 8 1.52 8.67 2.91
C ARG A 8 2.06 7.86 1.74
N ASP A 9 1.88 8.34 0.53
CA ASP A 9 2.48 7.72 -0.64
C ASP A 9 3.99 7.70 -0.49
N LEU A 10 4.63 6.62 -0.93
CA LEU A 10 6.09 6.46 -0.92
C LEU A 10 6.73 6.70 0.46
N TYR A 11 6.10 6.21 1.52
CA TYR A 11 6.47 6.49 2.92
C TYR A 11 7.90 6.08 3.30
N PHE A 12 8.56 5.23 2.54
CA PHE A 12 9.97 4.84 2.75
C PHE A 12 10.95 5.52 1.78
N LEU A 13 10.49 6.39 0.89
CA LEU A 13 11.35 6.92 -0.18
C LEU A 13 12.53 7.72 0.36
N GLU A 14 12.33 8.54 1.38
CA GLU A 14 13.39 9.34 1.99
C GLU A 14 14.54 8.46 2.50
N ASP A 15 14.21 7.42 3.27
CA ASP A 15 15.18 6.46 3.79
C ASP A 15 15.81 5.63 2.66
N ALA A 16 15.00 5.21 1.70
CA ALA A 16 15.46 4.43 0.54
C ALA A 16 16.45 5.23 -0.33
N LEU A 17 16.28 6.53 -0.44
CA LEU A 17 17.23 7.41 -1.16
C LEU A 17 18.59 7.48 -0.46
N GLN A 18 18.65 7.39 0.87
CA GLN A 18 19.92 7.30 1.59
C GLN A 18 20.65 6.00 1.23
N VAL A 19 19.94 4.89 1.17
CA VAL A 19 20.48 3.60 0.72
C VAL A 19 20.95 3.69 -0.73
N ARG A 20 20.16 4.32 -1.62
CA ARG A 20 20.51 4.51 -3.04
C ARG A 20 21.84 5.25 -3.21
N LYS A 21 22.10 6.26 -2.39
CA LYS A 21 23.37 7.00 -2.41
C LYS A 21 24.57 6.18 -1.94
N ALA A 22 24.33 5.23 -1.03
CA ALA A 22 25.39 4.45 -0.38
C ALA A 22 25.85 3.23 -1.16
N VAL A 23 25.06 2.72 -2.11
CA VAL A 23 25.34 1.48 -2.84
C VAL A 23 25.23 1.66 -4.35
N GLN A 24 26.01 0.86 -5.10
CA GLN A 24 26.02 0.86 -6.57
C GLN A 24 25.13 -0.20 -7.19
N LEU A 25 24.52 -1.05 -6.35
CA LEU A 25 23.66 -2.15 -6.80
C LEU A 25 22.35 -1.65 -7.40
N PRO A 26 21.75 -2.38 -8.34
CA PRO A 26 20.37 -2.16 -8.73
C PRO A 26 19.45 -2.35 -7.52
N LEU A 27 18.56 -1.39 -7.27
CA LEU A 27 17.64 -1.41 -6.14
C LEU A 27 16.19 -1.42 -6.62
N ILE A 28 15.37 -2.23 -5.95
CA ILE A 28 13.93 -2.27 -6.11
C ILE A 28 13.31 -1.54 -4.93
N TYR A 29 12.46 -0.56 -5.19
CA TYR A 29 11.76 0.17 -4.14
C TYR A 29 10.46 -0.54 -3.75
N VAL A 30 10.16 -0.57 -2.46
CA VAL A 30 8.88 -1.01 -1.91
C VAL A 30 8.41 -0.04 -0.82
N GLY A 31 7.14 0.28 -0.83
CA GLY A 31 6.51 1.11 0.21
C GLY A 31 5.65 2.24 -0.35
N GLY A 32 4.32 2.08 -0.29
CA GLY A 32 3.38 3.11 -0.68
C GLY A 32 3.31 3.42 -2.18
N CYS A 33 3.60 2.45 -3.04
CA CYS A 33 3.43 2.60 -4.49
C CYS A 33 1.96 2.36 -4.87
N VAL A 34 1.21 3.43 -5.05
CA VAL A 34 -0.23 3.39 -5.34
C VAL A 34 -0.63 4.27 -6.53
N SER A 35 0.32 4.92 -7.17
CA SER A 35 0.04 5.81 -8.29
C SER A 35 1.11 5.70 -9.37
N ARG A 36 0.72 5.96 -10.60
CA ARG A 36 1.63 6.01 -11.74
C ARG A 36 2.70 7.07 -11.55
N SER A 37 2.31 8.29 -11.18
CA SER A 37 3.23 9.39 -10.95
C SER A 37 4.23 9.09 -9.82
N GLY A 38 3.79 8.43 -8.76
CA GLY A 38 4.65 7.98 -7.67
C GLY A 38 5.68 6.95 -8.15
N ILE A 39 5.27 5.98 -8.95
CA ILE A 39 6.15 4.97 -9.52
C ILE A 39 7.17 5.61 -10.47
N GLU A 40 6.74 6.50 -11.35
CA GLU A 40 7.62 7.24 -12.27
C GLU A 40 8.65 8.08 -11.49
N HIS A 41 8.23 8.70 -10.39
CA HIS A 41 9.13 9.45 -9.50
C HIS A 41 10.21 8.54 -8.88
N VAL A 42 9.84 7.38 -8.37
CA VAL A 42 10.78 6.39 -7.82
C VAL A 42 11.78 5.93 -8.88
N LEU A 43 11.30 5.57 -10.06
CA LEU A 43 12.17 5.13 -11.15
C LEU A 43 13.14 6.24 -11.59
N SER A 44 12.69 7.48 -11.68
CA SER A 44 13.55 8.63 -11.99
C SER A 44 14.55 8.97 -10.89
N SER A 45 14.32 8.49 -9.67
CA SER A 45 15.21 8.67 -8.52
C SER A 45 16.36 7.65 -8.44
N GLY A 46 16.46 6.74 -9.43
CA GLY A 46 17.55 5.79 -9.55
C GLY A 46 17.26 4.36 -9.13
N PHE A 47 16.00 4.02 -8.88
CA PHE A 47 15.58 2.64 -8.66
C PHE A 47 15.26 1.96 -9.99
N CYS A 48 15.57 0.67 -10.11
CA CYS A 48 15.35 -0.06 -11.36
C CYS A 48 13.93 -0.63 -11.51
N ALA A 49 13.20 -0.77 -10.40
CA ALA A 49 11.85 -1.29 -10.37
C ALA A 49 11.16 -0.89 -9.06
N VAL A 50 9.85 -1.12 -8.99
CA VAL A 50 9.05 -1.01 -7.77
C VAL A 50 8.39 -2.34 -7.45
N GLN A 51 8.12 -2.57 -6.18
CA GLN A 51 7.35 -3.71 -5.68
C GLN A 51 6.09 -3.20 -5.01
N MET A 52 4.97 -3.84 -5.30
CA MET A 52 3.67 -3.54 -4.72
C MET A 52 3.08 -4.81 -4.11
N ALA A 53 2.53 -4.72 -2.90
CA ALA A 53 1.81 -5.81 -2.28
C ALA A 53 0.34 -5.44 -2.06
N ARG A 54 0.05 -4.57 -1.09
CA ARG A 54 -1.33 -4.23 -0.72
C ARG A 54 -2.12 -3.58 -1.85
N ALA A 55 -1.50 -2.78 -2.69
CA ALA A 55 -2.14 -2.21 -3.87
C ALA A 55 -2.70 -3.30 -4.79
N LEU A 56 -1.92 -4.37 -5.04
CA LEU A 56 -2.33 -5.48 -5.90
C LEU A 56 -3.27 -6.47 -5.20
N VAL A 57 -3.25 -6.56 -3.87
CA VAL A 57 -4.30 -7.30 -3.13
C VAL A 57 -5.64 -6.59 -3.28
N ASN A 58 -5.65 -5.27 -3.24
CA ASN A 58 -6.87 -4.47 -3.43
C ASN A 58 -7.36 -4.50 -4.88
N GLU A 59 -6.45 -4.32 -5.83
CA GLU A 59 -6.75 -4.21 -7.27
C GLU A 59 -5.72 -5.02 -8.07
N PRO A 60 -5.92 -6.33 -8.26
CA PRO A 60 -4.95 -7.20 -8.93
C PRO A 60 -4.60 -6.80 -10.37
N ASP A 61 -5.48 -6.08 -11.03
CA ASP A 61 -5.34 -5.60 -12.41
C ASP A 61 -4.77 -4.17 -12.50
N PHE A 62 -4.34 -3.58 -11.38
CA PHE A 62 -3.92 -2.18 -11.33
C PHE A 62 -2.80 -1.85 -12.33
N VAL A 63 -1.80 -2.73 -12.49
CA VAL A 63 -0.71 -2.50 -13.45
C VAL A 63 -1.24 -2.40 -14.89
N ASN A 64 -2.17 -3.28 -15.27
CA ASN A 64 -2.80 -3.24 -16.57
C ASN A 64 -3.61 -1.95 -16.78
N ARG A 65 -4.33 -1.51 -15.75
CA ARG A 65 -5.11 -0.28 -15.80
C ARG A 65 -4.23 0.97 -15.87
N MET A 66 -3.08 0.97 -15.18
CA MET A 66 -2.08 2.03 -15.36
C MET A 66 -1.60 2.14 -16.81
N ALA A 67 -1.37 1.01 -17.47
CA ALA A 67 -0.99 0.98 -18.89
C ALA A 67 -2.09 1.58 -19.80
N GLN A 68 -3.33 1.54 -19.35
CA GLN A 68 -4.49 2.14 -20.04
C GLN A 68 -4.76 3.60 -19.63
N GLY A 69 -3.95 4.19 -18.77
CA GLY A 69 -4.03 5.59 -18.38
C GLY A 69 -4.56 5.86 -16.98
N GLU A 70 -4.88 4.84 -16.18
CA GLU A 70 -5.25 5.08 -14.78
C GLU A 70 -4.07 5.58 -13.96
N GLU A 71 -4.32 6.56 -13.12
CA GLU A 71 -3.29 7.20 -12.30
C GLU A 71 -3.10 6.54 -10.94
N ARG A 72 -4.18 6.07 -10.30
CA ARG A 72 -4.14 5.69 -8.90
C ARG A 72 -5.01 4.47 -8.57
N CYS A 73 -4.51 3.60 -7.68
CA CYS A 73 -5.33 2.55 -7.08
C CYS A 73 -6.03 3.03 -5.80
N GLY A 74 -7.07 2.30 -5.37
CA GLY A 74 -7.87 2.64 -4.19
C GLY A 74 -7.31 2.15 -2.85
N CYS A 75 -6.08 1.63 -2.81
CA CYS A 75 -5.47 1.20 -1.56
C CYS A 75 -5.02 2.42 -0.73
N ASP A 76 -5.48 2.49 0.51
CA ASP A 76 -5.11 3.54 1.46
C ASP A 76 -4.07 3.08 2.50
N HIS A 77 -3.42 1.95 2.26
CA HIS A 77 -2.39 1.33 3.11
C HIS A 77 -2.84 1.01 4.55
N VAL A 78 -4.12 0.99 4.83
CA VAL A 78 -4.66 0.43 6.06
C VAL A 78 -4.62 -1.09 5.95
N ASN A 79 -4.25 -1.77 7.02
CA ASN A 79 -3.96 -3.20 7.00
C ASN A 79 -5.21 -4.10 7.06
N TYR A 80 -6.26 -3.80 6.29
CA TYR A 80 -7.48 -4.62 6.19
C TYR A 80 -7.20 -6.04 5.67
N CYS A 81 -6.21 -6.18 4.78
CA CYS A 81 -5.82 -7.48 4.23
C CYS A 81 -4.86 -8.23 5.16
N ILE A 82 -3.81 -7.56 5.67
CA ILE A 82 -2.73 -8.20 6.44
C ILE A 82 -3.21 -8.62 7.82
N ALA A 83 -4.02 -7.80 8.48
CA ALA A 83 -4.50 -8.07 9.84
C ALA A 83 -5.30 -9.38 9.96
N ARG A 84 -5.80 -9.91 8.86
CA ARG A 84 -6.66 -11.10 8.82
C ARG A 84 -6.19 -12.21 7.88
N MET A 85 -5.00 -12.11 7.33
CA MET A 85 -4.48 -13.05 6.32
C MET A 85 -4.49 -14.52 6.76
N TYR A 86 -4.49 -14.80 8.06
CA TYR A 86 -4.54 -16.17 8.60
C TYR A 86 -5.93 -16.60 9.07
N SER A 87 -6.91 -15.71 9.05
CA SER A 87 -8.25 -15.96 9.60
C SER A 87 -9.33 -16.05 8.53
N ILE A 88 -9.16 -15.35 7.43
CA ILE A 88 -10.09 -15.24 6.31
C ILE A 88 -9.32 -15.11 5.01
N ASP A 89 -10.01 -15.13 3.90
CA ASP A 89 -9.40 -15.02 2.57
C ASP A 89 -8.52 -13.79 2.44
N MET A 90 -7.38 -13.95 1.78
CA MET A 90 -6.44 -12.89 1.50
C MET A 90 -6.99 -11.97 0.40
N LYS A 91 -7.69 -10.94 0.81
CA LYS A 91 -8.25 -9.90 -0.06
C LYS A 91 -8.37 -8.58 0.68
N CYS A 92 -8.70 -7.50 0.00
CA CYS A 92 -9.04 -6.25 0.67
C CYS A 92 -10.45 -6.34 1.26
N HIS A 93 -10.56 -6.17 2.57
CA HIS A 93 -11.83 -6.23 3.30
C HIS A 93 -12.44 -4.86 3.58
N LYS A 94 -11.91 -3.80 2.98
CA LYS A 94 -12.33 -2.41 3.23
C LYS A 94 -13.83 -2.16 3.08
N HIS A 95 -14.47 -2.84 2.14
CA HIS A 95 -15.87 -2.68 1.82
C HIS A 95 -16.72 -3.95 2.03
N CYS A 96 -16.14 -4.96 2.67
CA CYS A 96 -16.87 -6.20 2.97
C CYS A 96 -17.88 -5.98 4.07
N THR A 97 -19.10 -6.51 3.89
CA THR A 97 -20.20 -6.47 4.86
C THR A 97 -20.63 -7.86 5.33
N ASP A 98 -20.15 -8.90 4.67
CA ASP A 98 -20.51 -10.31 4.89
C ASP A 98 -19.56 -11.04 5.85
N LEU A 99 -18.79 -10.30 6.62
CA LEU A 99 -17.81 -10.82 7.58
C LEU A 99 -18.44 -11.04 8.95
N PRO A 100 -17.87 -11.95 9.78
CA PRO A 100 -18.31 -12.10 11.16
C PRO A 100 -18.32 -10.77 11.92
N PRO A 101 -19.32 -10.54 12.81
CA PRO A 101 -19.47 -9.25 13.52
C PRO A 101 -18.22 -8.79 14.27
N ARG A 102 -17.43 -9.72 14.80
CA ARG A 102 -16.16 -9.40 15.46
C ARG A 102 -15.18 -8.73 14.50
N ILE A 103 -15.04 -9.30 13.30
CA ILE A 103 -14.11 -8.79 12.28
C ILE A 103 -14.59 -7.44 11.76
N LEU A 104 -15.90 -7.29 11.54
CA LEU A 104 -16.46 -5.99 11.14
C LEU A 104 -16.15 -4.89 12.15
N ARG A 105 -16.29 -5.16 13.45
CA ARG A 105 -15.94 -4.19 14.51
C ARG A 105 -14.45 -3.81 14.49
N GLU A 106 -13.57 -4.77 14.26
CA GLU A 106 -12.13 -4.50 14.17
C GLU A 106 -11.79 -3.65 12.95
N ILE A 107 -12.43 -3.89 11.80
CA ILE A 107 -12.28 -3.06 10.59
C ILE A 107 -12.76 -1.63 10.87
N GLU A 108 -13.91 -1.46 11.49
CA GLU A 108 -14.43 -0.13 11.87
C GLU A 108 -13.49 0.61 12.84
N GLU A 109 -12.89 -0.10 13.76
CA GLU A 109 -11.90 0.50 14.66
C GLU A 109 -10.64 0.96 13.91
N ILE A 110 -10.16 0.17 12.96
CA ILE A 110 -9.02 0.54 12.09
C ILE A 110 -9.36 1.80 11.29
N LYS A 111 -10.54 1.86 10.67
CA LYS A 111 -11.02 3.03 9.94
C LYS A 111 -11.02 4.29 10.81
N ARG A 112 -11.60 4.21 11.99
CA ARG A 112 -11.65 5.35 12.92
C ARG A 112 -10.26 5.85 13.32
N ARG A 113 -9.32 4.93 13.57
CA ARG A 113 -7.93 5.29 13.89
C ARG A 113 -7.25 5.98 12.72
N GLN A 114 -7.51 5.52 11.51
CA GLN A 114 -6.95 6.11 10.30
C GLN A 114 -7.49 7.53 10.09
N GLU A 115 -8.79 7.72 10.21
CA GLU A 115 -9.43 9.04 10.09
C GLU A 115 -8.89 10.01 11.16
N ALA A 116 -8.72 9.56 12.40
CA ALA A 116 -8.16 10.36 13.48
C ALA A 116 -6.69 10.77 13.21
N SER A 117 -5.91 9.92 12.55
CA SER A 117 -4.51 10.22 12.21
C SER A 117 -4.35 11.20 11.05
N LEU A 118 -5.39 11.37 10.23
CA LEU A 118 -5.43 12.29 9.11
C LEU A 118 -6.01 13.68 9.48
N ALA A 119 -6.59 13.78 10.65
CA ALA A 119 -7.21 15.02 11.14
C ALA A 119 -6.17 16.00 11.69
#